data_94bbb2742b199ddab51152f9bf400861
#
_entry.id   94bbb2742b199ddab51152f9bf400861
#
_cell.length_a   1.000
_cell.length_b   1.000
_cell.length_c   1.000
_cell.angle_alpha   90.00
_cell.angle_beta   90.00
_cell.angle_gamma   90.00
#
_symmetry.space_group_name_H-M   'P 1'
#
loop_
_entity.id
_entity.type
_entity.pdbx_description
1 polymer ?
#
loop_
_entity_poly.entity_id
_entity_poly.type
_entity_poly.pdbx_seq_one_letter_code
_entity_poly.pdbx_strand_id
1 'polypeptide(L)'
;VNWTRRGPSLPCDTPRSPSEPPRSISEPPRSPPSTTLQMLPCFSLAALALHLGGAAPVLAPTRSRFGHSVMGISQDAEEWISANVGPVERSSRMGGSGWAAFMRVAVKGSEREYFVKTSNRLSDAMFLGEALGLRAMYAANAVRVPEVLHCGDGMQGGSFIVMEYLPLGGRADPREFGRAMAQMHLAQPSVREAKEGKFGFALTNTIGGTTQPNRWDDDWVRFFREQRIGHQVKLAADARISKQWQVVLEATDNLEKLFVGIRSQIKPSVLHGDLWSGNIAAVEGRPCIFDPATYYGHHEAEWGMSWCASLGPAFWEGYREHLPEDEGFHERALLYELYHKLNHYNLFGGGYGSDSLNLMGQLARFGDDSPKEVAI
;
A
#
# COMPACT_ATOMS: atom_id res chain seq x y z
N VAL A 1 -61.02 -9.44 12.31
CA VAL A 1 -62.08 -10.04 11.50
C VAL A 1 -61.48 -11.22 10.77
N ASN A 2 -61.89 -12.42 11.24
CA ASN A 2 -61.61 -13.75 10.66
C ASN A 2 -62.10 -13.90 9.23
N TRP A 3 -61.49 -14.76 8.44
CA TRP A 3 -62.07 -15.93 7.79
C TRP A 3 -61.05 -16.77 7.05
N THR A 4 -60.87 -17.89 7.33
CA THR A 4 -60.71 -19.32 7.17
C THR A 4 -61.09 -19.93 5.81
N ARG A 5 -60.27 -20.98 5.42
CA ARG A 5 -60.56 -22.25 4.74
C ARG A 5 -60.60 -22.24 3.20
N ARG A 6 -60.13 -23.19 2.41
CA ARG A 6 -59.76 -24.62 2.49
C ARG A 6 -59.16 -25.01 1.13
N GLY A 7 -58.29 -26.03 1.09
CA GLY A 7 -57.82 -26.67 -0.14
C GLY A 7 -58.88 -27.61 -0.79
N PRO A 8 -58.50 -28.38 -1.83
CA PRO A 8 -58.03 -29.77 -1.65
C PRO A 8 -56.93 -30.22 -2.66
N SER A 9 -56.01 -31.06 -2.24
CA SER A 9 -55.83 -32.53 -2.41
C SER A 9 -55.43 -33.05 -3.80
N LEU A 10 -54.30 -33.74 -3.77
CA LEU A 10 -53.55 -34.67 -4.64
C LEU A 10 -54.42 -35.67 -5.45
N PRO A 11 -53.81 -36.34 -6.51
CA PRO A 11 -53.28 -37.66 -6.21
C PRO A 11 -51.92 -38.05 -6.79
N CYS A 12 -51.32 -39.00 -6.09
CA CYS A 12 -50.20 -39.87 -6.43
C CYS A 12 -50.43 -40.70 -7.69
N ASP A 13 -49.39 -41.01 -8.45
CA ASP A 13 -49.11 -42.36 -8.94
C ASP A 13 -47.66 -42.58 -9.29
N THR A 14 -47.17 -43.74 -8.88
CA THR A 14 -45.86 -44.37 -8.97
C THR A 14 -45.75 -45.27 -10.20
N PRO A 15 -44.70 -46.10 -10.39
CA PRO A 15 -43.32 -45.85 -10.87
C PRO A 15 -42.98 -46.68 -12.14
N ARG A 16 -41.90 -46.37 -12.84
CA ARG A 16 -41.20 -47.34 -13.73
C ARG A 16 -39.70 -47.16 -13.68
N SER A 17 -38.98 -48.18 -13.32
CA SER A 17 -37.57 -48.45 -13.48
C SER A 17 -37.32 -49.35 -14.70
N PRO A 18 -36.09 -49.82 -15.00
CA PRO A 18 -34.85 -49.10 -15.30
C PRO A 18 -34.26 -49.59 -16.66
N SER A 19 -33.33 -48.86 -17.27
CA SER A 19 -32.21 -49.39 -18.06
C SER A 19 -31.50 -48.31 -18.87
N GLU A 20 -30.22 -48.16 -18.66
CA GLU A 20 -29.07 -48.00 -19.49
C GLU A 20 -27.98 -47.08 -18.87
N PRO A 21 -26.69 -47.42 -18.99
CA PRO A 21 -25.61 -46.74 -18.28
C PRO A 21 -25.20 -45.42 -18.98
N PRO A 22 -24.67 -44.45 -18.23
CA PRO A 22 -24.23 -43.17 -18.78
C PRO A 22 -22.94 -43.28 -19.58
N ARG A 23 -22.92 -42.66 -20.73
CA ARG A 23 -21.72 -42.45 -21.56
C ARG A 23 -20.70 -41.59 -20.83
N SER A 24 -19.46 -41.98 -20.99
CA SER A 24 -18.23 -41.33 -20.50
C SER A 24 -18.22 -39.80 -20.73
N ILE A 25 -18.03 -39.06 -19.65
CA ILE A 25 -17.73 -37.64 -19.68
C ILE A 25 -16.29 -37.50 -20.14
N SER A 26 -16.06 -36.85 -21.26
CA SER A 26 -14.74 -36.46 -21.75
C SER A 26 -14.10 -35.45 -20.80
N GLU A 27 -12.85 -35.73 -20.39
CA GLU A 27 -12.03 -34.81 -19.59
C GLU A 27 -11.92 -33.44 -20.29
N PRO A 28 -11.93 -32.33 -19.51
CA PRO A 28 -11.62 -31.00 -20.05
C PRO A 28 -10.15 -30.91 -20.44
N PRO A 29 -9.78 -30.08 -21.42
CA PRO A 29 -8.42 -29.96 -21.91
C PRO A 29 -7.47 -29.48 -20.80
N ARG A 30 -6.32 -30.13 -20.68
CA ARG A 30 -5.25 -29.77 -19.74
C ARG A 30 -4.76 -28.36 -20.02
N SER A 31 -4.71 -27.55 -18.98
CA SER A 31 -4.09 -26.23 -18.94
C SER A 31 -2.62 -26.30 -19.41
N PRO A 32 -2.13 -25.32 -20.14
CA PRO A 32 -0.72 -25.26 -20.51
C PRO A 32 0.16 -25.13 -19.26
N PRO A 33 1.43 -25.58 -19.31
CA PRO A 33 2.32 -25.52 -18.15
C PRO A 33 2.53 -24.06 -17.74
N SER A 34 2.31 -23.79 -16.46
CA SER A 34 2.62 -22.50 -15.83
C SER A 34 4.13 -22.25 -15.97
N THR A 35 4.48 -21.31 -16.81
CA THR A 35 5.82 -20.71 -16.82
C THR A 35 5.97 -19.99 -15.49
N THR A 36 6.76 -20.57 -14.60
CA THR A 36 7.15 -19.93 -13.34
C THR A 36 7.98 -18.71 -13.69
N LEU A 37 7.31 -17.56 -13.79
CA LEU A 37 7.98 -16.27 -13.85
C LEU A 37 8.67 -16.13 -12.48
N GLN A 38 10.00 -16.19 -12.46
CA GLN A 38 10.76 -15.81 -11.27
C GLN A 38 10.44 -14.35 -10.97
N MET A 39 9.58 -14.15 -9.97
CA MET A 39 9.32 -12.81 -9.43
C MET A 39 10.63 -12.30 -8.82
N LEU A 40 11.22 -11.30 -9.46
CA LEU A 40 12.21 -10.45 -8.80
C LEU A 40 11.48 -9.74 -7.64
N PRO A 41 12.02 -9.77 -6.42
CA PRO A 41 11.35 -9.18 -5.28
C PRO A 41 11.21 -7.66 -5.46
N CYS A 42 10.02 -7.15 -5.15
CA CYS A 42 9.80 -5.72 -4.99
C CYS A 42 10.59 -5.24 -3.76
N PHE A 43 11.69 -4.57 -3.99
CA PHE A 43 12.48 -4.00 -2.90
C PHE A 43 12.15 -2.51 -2.75
N SER A 44 11.46 -2.14 -1.67
CA SER A 44 11.72 -0.85 -1.04
C SER A 44 13.10 -0.95 -0.38
N LEU A 45 13.97 0.02 -0.63
CA LEU A 45 15.35 0.02 -0.12
C LEU A 45 15.43 0.01 1.42
N ALA A 46 14.34 0.23 2.12
CA ALA A 46 14.27 0.28 3.57
C ALA A 46 13.99 -1.09 4.23
N ALA A 47 13.21 -1.96 3.61
CA ALA A 47 12.77 -3.22 4.23
C ALA A 47 13.82 -4.36 4.19
N LEU A 48 14.88 -4.25 3.35
CA LEU A 48 15.91 -5.29 3.22
C LEU A 48 16.71 -5.53 4.51
N ALA A 49 16.69 -4.60 5.44
CA ALA A 49 17.48 -4.68 6.67
C ALA A 49 16.87 -5.56 7.77
N LEU A 50 15.58 -5.88 7.70
CA LEU A 50 14.87 -6.55 8.80
C LEU A 50 14.77 -8.08 8.65
N HIS A 51 15.09 -8.68 7.50
CA HIS A 51 14.79 -10.10 7.22
C HIS A 51 15.98 -11.03 6.96
N LEU A 52 17.23 -10.55 6.93
CA LEU A 52 18.38 -11.41 6.61
C LEU A 52 19.38 -11.52 7.78
N GLY A 53 19.11 -12.45 8.69
CA GLY A 53 20.11 -13.04 9.59
C GLY A 53 21.01 -14.06 8.86
N GLY A 54 21.52 -13.73 7.67
CA GLY A 54 22.41 -14.57 6.88
C GLY A 54 23.60 -13.78 6.35
N ALA A 55 24.82 -14.24 6.62
CA ALA A 55 26.06 -13.62 6.18
C ALA A 55 26.11 -13.49 4.64
N ALA A 56 26.14 -12.27 4.14
CA ALA A 56 26.40 -11.97 2.74
C ALA A 56 27.91 -11.89 2.47
N PRO A 57 28.39 -12.28 1.26
CA PRO A 57 29.81 -12.19 0.91
C PRO A 57 30.25 -10.73 0.79
N VAL A 58 31.39 -10.44 1.41
CA VAL A 58 32.04 -9.15 1.44
C VAL A 58 32.61 -8.82 0.06
N LEU A 59 32.01 -7.85 -0.64
CA LEU A 59 32.68 -7.16 -1.74
C LEU A 59 33.49 -6.00 -1.16
N ALA A 60 34.77 -5.97 -1.45
CA ALA A 60 35.70 -4.99 -0.94
C ALA A 60 35.33 -3.55 -1.35
N PRO A 61 35.41 -2.56 -0.43
CA PRO A 61 35.07 -1.18 -0.74
C PRO A 61 36.21 -0.47 -1.47
N THR A 62 35.89 0.17 -2.59
CA THR A 62 36.72 1.23 -3.15
C THR A 62 36.77 2.39 -2.16
N ARG A 63 37.97 2.77 -1.75
CA ARG A 63 38.24 3.87 -0.80
C ARG A 63 37.77 5.20 -1.36
N SER A 64 36.63 5.70 -0.88
CA SER A 64 36.26 7.10 -0.93
C SER A 64 36.77 7.77 0.36
N ARG A 65 37.59 8.82 0.19
CA ARG A 65 38.04 9.65 1.29
C ARG A 65 36.91 10.56 1.75
N PHE A 66 36.07 10.09 2.64
CA PHE A 66 35.26 10.91 3.53
C PHE A 66 35.30 10.33 4.93
N GLY A 67 35.41 11.23 5.91
CA GLY A 67 35.75 10.95 7.27
C GLY A 67 34.92 9.88 7.98
N HIS A 68 35.49 9.36 9.02
CA HIS A 68 35.07 8.27 9.89
C HIS A 68 33.57 8.18 10.07
N SER A 69 32.96 7.13 9.50
CA SER A 69 31.59 6.69 9.85
C SER A 69 31.63 6.22 11.31
N VAL A 70 31.12 7.03 12.19
CA VAL A 70 30.81 6.66 13.57
C VAL A 70 29.83 5.50 13.52
N MET A 71 30.18 4.37 14.13
CA MET A 71 29.28 3.21 14.28
C MET A 71 28.17 3.47 15.33
N GLY A 72 27.60 4.66 15.37
CA GLY A 72 26.65 5.10 16.38
C GLY A 72 25.46 5.86 15.80
N ILE A 73 24.52 6.20 16.66
CA ILE A 73 23.46 7.16 16.43
C ILE A 73 24.04 8.55 16.09
N SER A 74 23.36 9.38 15.30
CA SER A 74 23.82 10.77 15.08
C SER A 74 23.80 11.55 16.39
N GLN A 75 24.73 12.50 16.54
CA GLN A 75 24.84 13.30 17.76
C GLN A 75 23.55 14.04 18.07
N ASP A 76 22.92 14.66 17.07
CA ASP A 76 21.65 15.37 17.24
C ASP A 76 20.52 14.46 17.76
N ALA A 77 20.42 13.22 17.25
CA ALA A 77 19.43 12.26 17.72
C ALA A 77 19.73 11.77 19.15
N GLU A 78 21.01 11.57 19.50
CA GLU A 78 21.43 11.19 20.85
C GLU A 78 21.14 12.30 21.87
N GLU A 79 21.46 13.55 21.51
CA GLU A 79 21.18 14.73 22.35
C GLU A 79 19.68 14.89 22.56
N TRP A 80 18.87 14.78 21.48
CA TRP A 80 17.43 14.87 21.60
C TRP A 80 16.85 13.77 22.51
N ILE A 81 17.25 12.50 22.31
CA ILE A 81 16.78 11.37 23.13
C ILE A 81 17.20 11.58 24.58
N SER A 82 18.45 11.97 24.83
CA SER A 82 18.96 12.19 26.19
C SER A 82 18.22 13.29 26.92
N ALA A 83 17.82 14.35 26.21
CA ALA A 83 17.10 15.49 26.78
C ALA A 83 15.60 15.23 27.01
N ASN A 84 14.95 14.42 26.15
CA ASN A 84 13.48 14.29 26.14
C ASN A 84 12.99 12.91 26.63
N VAL A 85 13.85 11.88 26.61
CA VAL A 85 13.50 10.52 26.98
C VAL A 85 14.35 10.03 28.17
N GLY A 86 15.66 10.17 28.05
CA GLY A 86 16.62 9.79 29.06
C GLY A 86 17.98 9.42 28.46
N PRO A 87 19.03 9.29 29.29
CA PRO A 87 20.39 9.03 28.80
C PRO A 87 20.46 7.76 27.96
N VAL A 88 21.06 7.85 26.78
CA VAL A 88 21.29 6.70 25.92
C VAL A 88 22.26 5.74 26.60
N GLU A 89 21.84 4.51 26.79
CA GLU A 89 22.65 3.42 27.38
C GLU A 89 23.39 2.64 26.30
N ARG A 90 22.69 2.34 25.20
CA ARG A 90 23.21 1.54 24.09
C ARG A 90 22.53 1.94 22.79
N SER A 91 23.31 2.00 21.73
CA SER A 91 22.80 2.06 20.37
C SER A 91 23.40 0.94 19.52
N SER A 92 22.61 0.33 18.64
CA SER A 92 23.04 -0.72 17.74
C SER A 92 22.49 -0.49 16.34
N ARG A 93 23.36 -0.64 15.33
CA ARG A 93 22.94 -0.53 13.95
C ARG A 93 22.10 -1.73 13.54
N MET A 94 20.92 -1.47 12.98
CA MET A 94 20.02 -2.50 12.46
C MET A 94 20.12 -2.65 10.94
N GLY A 95 20.59 -1.61 10.24
CA GLY A 95 20.70 -1.58 8.80
C GLY A 95 20.74 -0.17 8.26
N GLY A 96 20.23 0.02 7.07
CA GLY A 96 20.13 1.30 6.39
C GLY A 96 19.80 1.15 4.92
N SER A 97 19.49 2.27 4.29
CA SER A 97 19.35 2.40 2.84
C SER A 97 20.51 3.23 2.30
N GLY A 98 20.53 3.51 0.97
CA GLY A 98 21.54 4.39 0.37
C GLY A 98 21.49 5.84 0.88
N TRP A 99 20.49 6.22 1.68
CA TRP A 99 20.26 7.58 2.15
C TRP A 99 19.95 7.69 3.66
N ALA A 100 19.71 6.60 4.37
CA ALA A 100 19.42 6.59 5.80
C ALA A 100 20.09 5.43 6.52
N ALA A 101 20.49 5.64 7.78
CA ALA A 101 20.93 4.62 8.71
C ALA A 101 19.82 4.33 9.73
N PHE A 102 19.69 3.05 10.14
CA PHE A 102 18.70 2.58 11.09
C PHE A 102 19.36 2.07 12.35
N MET A 103 18.89 2.55 13.49
CA MET A 103 19.47 2.27 14.80
C MET A 103 18.38 1.81 15.76
N ARG A 104 18.71 0.85 16.63
CA ARG A 104 17.96 0.51 17.83
C ARG A 104 18.66 1.15 19.02
N VAL A 105 17.92 1.84 19.85
CA VAL A 105 18.45 2.64 20.96
C VAL A 105 17.76 2.22 22.26
N ALA A 106 18.56 1.86 23.27
CA ALA A 106 18.11 1.63 24.63
C ALA A 106 18.48 2.85 25.50
N VAL A 107 17.58 3.20 26.42
CA VAL A 107 17.71 4.33 27.33
C VAL A 107 17.84 3.80 28.76
N LYS A 108 18.75 4.38 29.53
CA LYS A 108 19.04 3.96 30.90
C LYS A 108 17.80 4.02 31.80
N GLY A 109 17.50 2.91 32.46
CA GLY A 109 16.38 2.82 33.39
C GLY A 109 15.00 2.66 32.72
N SER A 110 14.95 2.38 31.41
CA SER A 110 13.72 2.12 30.66
C SER A 110 13.80 0.76 29.98
N GLU A 111 12.72 0.00 30.02
CA GLU A 111 12.58 -1.23 29.21
C GLU A 111 12.15 -0.91 27.78
N ARG A 112 11.64 0.31 27.56
CA ARG A 112 11.23 0.76 26.21
C ARG A 112 12.47 1.11 25.40
N GLU A 113 12.52 0.58 24.18
CA GLU A 113 13.55 0.88 23.19
C GLU A 113 13.00 1.73 22.05
N TYR A 114 13.89 2.33 21.31
CA TYR A 114 13.53 3.27 20.24
C TYR A 114 14.17 2.86 18.92
N PHE A 115 13.44 3.07 17.84
CA PHE A 115 13.93 2.94 16.49
C PHE A 115 14.22 4.33 15.94
N VAL A 116 15.44 4.52 15.45
CA VAL A 116 15.90 5.82 14.96
C VAL A 116 16.38 5.68 13.53
N LYS A 117 15.80 6.46 12.63
CA LYS A 117 16.32 6.65 11.27
C LYS A 117 17.09 7.97 11.25
N THR A 118 18.29 7.98 10.65
CA THR A 118 19.09 9.19 10.47
C THR A 118 19.48 9.33 9.00
N SER A 119 19.54 10.55 8.50
CA SER A 119 19.96 10.88 7.13
C SER A 119 20.87 12.11 7.16
N ASN A 120 21.74 12.21 6.16
CA ASN A 120 22.52 13.44 5.92
C ASN A 120 21.76 14.49 5.09
N ARG A 121 20.47 14.25 4.79
CA ARG A 121 19.57 15.16 4.07
C ARG A 121 18.56 15.78 5.04
N LEU A 122 17.98 16.90 4.67
CA LEU A 122 16.86 17.51 5.41
C LEU A 122 15.61 16.64 5.33
N SER A 123 14.70 16.75 6.30
CA SER A 123 13.60 15.81 6.55
C SER A 123 12.26 16.17 5.87
N ASP A 124 12.18 17.29 5.17
CA ASP A 124 10.92 17.91 4.75
C ASP A 124 9.97 17.00 3.96
N ALA A 125 10.46 16.27 2.98
CA ALA A 125 9.59 15.40 2.17
C ALA A 125 9.55 13.94 2.66
N MET A 126 10.64 13.41 3.18
CA MET A 126 10.82 11.99 3.46
C MET A 126 10.50 11.64 4.92
N PHE A 127 11.33 12.08 5.88
CA PHE A 127 11.08 11.73 7.29
C PHE A 127 9.88 12.47 7.87
N LEU A 128 9.66 13.72 7.49
CA LEU A 128 8.47 14.44 7.95
C LEU A 128 7.20 13.83 7.34
N GLY A 129 7.25 13.41 6.07
CA GLY A 129 6.16 12.69 5.42
C GLY A 129 5.84 11.38 6.11
N GLU A 130 6.86 10.57 6.44
CA GLU A 130 6.72 9.33 7.20
C GLU A 130 6.15 9.59 8.61
N ALA A 131 6.72 10.56 9.32
CA ALA A 131 6.28 10.89 10.67
C ALA A 131 4.82 11.32 10.74
N LEU A 132 4.39 12.20 9.84
CA LEU A 132 3.00 12.65 9.76
C LEU A 132 2.07 11.52 9.32
N GLY A 133 2.51 10.65 8.41
CA GLY A 133 1.78 9.46 7.99
C GLY A 133 1.54 8.49 9.13
N LEU A 134 2.59 8.12 9.86
CA LEU A 134 2.48 7.25 11.03
C LEU A 134 1.56 7.86 12.10
N ARG A 135 1.67 9.17 12.37
CA ARG A 135 0.78 9.86 13.31
C ARG A 135 -0.68 9.85 12.86
N ALA A 136 -0.95 10.01 11.56
CA ALA A 136 -2.31 9.95 11.03
C ALA A 136 -2.92 8.55 11.18
N MET A 137 -2.15 7.49 10.89
CA MET A 137 -2.58 6.10 11.09
C MET A 137 -2.67 5.72 12.57
N TYR A 138 -1.76 6.20 13.43
CA TYR A 138 -1.81 6.01 14.87
C TYR A 138 -3.10 6.61 15.46
N ALA A 139 -3.50 7.77 14.99
CA ALA A 139 -4.74 8.43 15.42
C ALA A 139 -6.01 7.64 15.02
N ALA A 140 -5.97 6.81 13.98
CA ALA A 140 -7.07 5.92 13.61
C ALA A 140 -7.27 4.78 14.63
N ASN A 141 -6.23 4.44 15.41
CA ASN A 141 -6.25 3.44 16.48
C ASN A 141 -6.85 2.08 16.07
N ALA A 142 -6.56 1.64 14.85
CA ALA A 142 -7.13 0.42 14.27
C ALA A 142 -6.07 -0.68 14.07
N VAL A 143 -5.00 -0.36 13.36
CA VAL A 143 -3.85 -1.26 13.13
C VAL A 143 -2.64 -0.77 13.92
N ARG A 144 -1.79 -1.67 14.37
CA ARG A 144 -0.56 -1.28 15.06
C ARG A 144 0.40 -0.58 14.11
N VAL A 145 0.87 0.59 14.49
CA VAL A 145 1.94 1.34 13.83
C VAL A 145 2.94 1.84 14.88
N PRO A 146 4.21 2.10 14.53
CA PRO A 146 5.17 2.70 15.46
C PRO A 146 4.70 4.09 15.92
N GLU A 147 4.74 4.35 17.23
CA GLU A 147 4.53 5.70 17.76
C GLU A 147 5.72 6.59 17.41
N VAL A 148 5.46 7.75 16.78
CA VAL A 148 6.50 8.73 16.44
C VAL A 148 6.67 9.73 17.57
N LEU A 149 7.85 9.72 18.21
CA LEU A 149 8.19 10.64 19.28
C LEU A 149 8.69 11.98 18.73
N HIS A 150 9.59 11.91 17.74
CA HIS A 150 10.18 13.11 17.15
C HIS A 150 10.53 12.91 15.68
N CYS A 151 10.49 14.01 14.93
CA CYS A 151 11.07 14.12 13.60
C CYS A 151 11.54 15.55 13.42
N GLY A 152 12.77 15.74 12.94
CA GLY A 152 13.31 17.08 12.69
C GLY A 152 14.69 17.04 12.04
N ASP A 153 15.19 18.25 11.76
CA ASP A 153 16.51 18.46 11.22
C ASP A 153 17.54 18.53 12.34
N GLY A 154 18.74 18.02 12.08
CA GLY A 154 19.87 18.12 13.00
C GLY A 154 20.51 19.49 12.97
N MET A 155 21.00 19.95 14.11
CA MET A 155 21.74 21.22 14.25
C MET A 155 23.02 21.26 13.41
N GLN A 156 23.63 20.08 13.19
CA GLN A 156 24.86 19.92 12.39
C GLN A 156 24.57 19.54 10.93
N GLY A 157 23.30 19.62 10.53
CA GLY A 157 22.81 19.19 9.23
C GLY A 157 22.26 17.76 9.23
N GLY A 158 21.55 17.40 8.15
CA GLY A 158 20.82 16.14 8.08
C GLY A 158 19.51 16.16 8.85
N SER A 159 18.94 14.99 9.06
CA SER A 159 17.65 14.82 9.73
C SER A 159 17.55 13.48 10.45
N PHE A 160 16.62 13.37 11.39
CA PHE A 160 16.36 12.13 12.08
C PHE A 160 14.88 12.02 12.49
N ILE A 161 14.42 10.77 12.62
CA ILE A 161 13.11 10.43 13.18
C ILE A 161 13.33 9.45 14.33
N VAL A 162 12.70 9.69 15.47
CA VAL A 162 12.69 8.82 16.65
C VAL A 162 11.29 8.26 16.81
N MET A 163 11.18 6.95 16.79
CA MET A 163 9.92 6.25 16.98
C MET A 163 10.09 5.06 17.94
N GLU A 164 9.00 4.52 18.38
CA GLU A 164 8.96 3.31 19.16
C GLU A 164 9.65 2.17 18.41
N TYR A 165 10.50 1.41 19.09
CA TYR A 165 11.01 0.16 18.56
C TYR A 165 9.97 -0.94 18.77
N LEU A 166 9.56 -1.58 17.67
CA LEU A 166 8.65 -2.70 17.70
C LEU A 166 9.42 -4.01 17.49
N PRO A 167 9.30 -4.99 18.39
CA PRO A 167 9.90 -6.32 18.23
C PRO A 167 9.11 -7.12 17.19
N LEU A 168 9.33 -6.79 15.89
CA LEU A 168 8.64 -7.42 14.80
C LEU A 168 8.93 -8.91 14.76
N GLY A 169 7.88 -9.74 14.70
CA GLY A 169 8.04 -11.19 14.63
C GLY A 169 6.72 -11.95 14.79
N GLY A 170 6.76 -13.25 14.50
CA GLY A 170 5.56 -14.08 14.53
C GLY A 170 4.64 -13.84 13.32
N ARG A 171 3.37 -14.21 13.49
CA ARG A 171 2.32 -14.03 12.49
C ARG A 171 1.09 -13.47 13.15
N ALA A 172 0.43 -12.54 12.50
CA ALA A 172 -0.90 -12.08 12.86
C ALA A 172 -1.96 -12.94 12.14
N ASP A 173 -3.16 -12.99 12.70
CA ASP A 173 -4.30 -13.56 12.01
C ASP A 173 -4.65 -12.71 10.78
N PRO A 174 -4.70 -13.30 9.55
CA PRO A 174 -4.96 -12.51 8.34
C PRO A 174 -6.35 -11.86 8.32
N ARG A 175 -7.36 -12.51 8.91
CA ARG A 175 -8.72 -11.97 8.98
C ARG A 175 -8.79 -10.79 9.93
N GLU A 176 -8.10 -10.87 11.08
CA GLU A 176 -7.95 -9.74 12.00
C GLU A 176 -7.23 -8.57 11.32
N PHE A 177 -6.19 -8.86 10.52
CA PHE A 177 -5.51 -7.83 9.74
C PHE A 177 -6.45 -7.15 8.74
N GLY A 178 -7.27 -7.91 8.03
CA GLY A 178 -8.29 -7.34 7.13
C GLY A 178 -9.26 -6.41 7.85
N ARG A 179 -9.79 -6.84 9.01
CA ARG A 179 -10.67 -6.01 9.84
C ARG A 179 -9.99 -4.73 10.31
N ALA A 180 -8.75 -4.83 10.78
CA ALA A 180 -7.97 -3.68 11.25
C ALA A 180 -7.73 -2.66 10.15
N MET A 181 -7.41 -3.11 8.92
CA MET A 181 -7.26 -2.22 7.77
C MET A 181 -8.58 -1.54 7.38
N ALA A 182 -9.68 -2.28 7.36
CA ALA A 182 -11.00 -1.70 7.09
C ALA A 182 -11.40 -0.66 8.16
N GLN A 183 -11.13 -0.94 9.44
CA GLN A 183 -11.36 0.01 10.52
C GLN A 183 -10.50 1.26 10.40
N MET A 184 -9.23 1.13 9.97
CA MET A 184 -8.36 2.27 9.70
C MET A 184 -8.93 3.14 8.57
N HIS A 185 -9.39 2.54 7.49
CA HIS A 185 -9.99 3.27 6.36
C HIS A 185 -11.32 3.94 6.70
N LEU A 186 -12.08 3.38 7.63
CA LEU A 186 -13.35 3.95 8.13
C LEU A 186 -13.16 4.98 9.24
N ALA A 187 -11.97 5.05 9.84
CA ALA A 187 -11.71 5.99 10.92
C ALA A 187 -11.87 7.44 10.46
N GLN A 188 -12.40 8.27 11.34
CA GLN A 188 -12.51 9.70 11.05
C GLN A 188 -11.11 10.29 10.83
N PRO A 189 -10.86 11.01 9.74
CA PRO A 189 -9.58 11.66 9.49
C PRO A 189 -9.14 12.55 10.67
N SER A 190 -7.84 12.59 10.95
CA SER A 190 -7.29 13.40 12.04
C SER A 190 -7.10 14.87 11.65
N VAL A 191 -6.98 15.19 10.35
CA VAL A 191 -6.73 16.55 9.84
C VAL A 191 -8.00 17.22 9.34
N ARG A 192 -8.04 18.55 9.42
CA ARG A 192 -9.22 19.36 9.09
C ARG A 192 -9.65 19.18 7.62
N GLU A 193 -8.73 19.31 6.70
CA GLU A 193 -9.00 19.26 5.26
C GLU A 193 -9.67 17.94 4.87
N ALA A 194 -9.18 16.82 5.40
CA ALA A 194 -9.80 15.52 5.13
C ALA A 194 -11.16 15.35 5.84
N LYS A 195 -11.35 15.96 7.03
CA LYS A 195 -12.68 16.02 7.68
C LYS A 195 -13.69 16.80 6.85
N GLU A 196 -13.21 17.82 6.12
CA GLU A 196 -14.02 18.63 5.19
C GLU A 196 -14.24 17.92 3.83
N GLY A 197 -13.77 16.66 3.66
CA GLY A 197 -14.00 15.88 2.46
C GLY A 197 -12.92 16.01 1.39
N LYS A 198 -11.76 16.63 1.69
CA LYS A 198 -10.68 16.82 0.72
C LYS A 198 -9.69 15.65 0.72
N PHE A 199 -9.17 15.35 -0.46
CA PHE A 199 -8.16 14.33 -0.73
C PHE A 199 -6.78 14.98 -0.85
N GLY A 200 -5.75 14.34 -0.31
CA GLY A 200 -4.40 14.91 -0.29
C GLY A 200 -3.67 14.65 1.02
N PHE A 201 -2.64 15.44 1.29
CA PHE A 201 -1.90 15.37 2.55
C PHE A 201 -1.30 16.73 2.91
N ALA A 202 -0.85 16.85 4.16
CA ALA A 202 -0.33 18.11 4.69
C ALA A 202 0.92 18.64 3.95
N LEU A 203 1.65 17.72 3.27
CA LEU A 203 2.82 18.07 2.47
C LEU A 203 2.98 17.11 1.28
N THR A 204 3.77 17.50 0.31
CA THR A 204 4.29 16.61 -0.72
C THR A 204 5.31 15.67 -0.07
N ASN A 205 5.02 14.37 -0.04
CA ASN A 205 5.91 13.36 0.50
C ASN A 205 6.56 12.52 -0.63
N THR A 206 7.02 11.33 -0.30
CA THR A 206 7.63 10.41 -1.28
C THR A 206 6.99 9.03 -1.21
N ILE A 207 7.02 8.33 -2.35
CA ILE A 207 6.79 6.90 -2.45
C ILE A 207 8.08 6.24 -2.97
N GLY A 208 8.79 5.52 -2.09
CA GLY A 208 10.18 5.19 -2.33
C GLY A 208 11.01 6.45 -2.56
N GLY A 209 11.76 6.52 -3.66
CA GLY A 209 12.55 7.69 -4.06
C GLY A 209 11.79 8.73 -4.88
N THR A 210 10.52 8.50 -5.19
CA THR A 210 9.73 9.34 -6.08
C THR A 210 8.91 10.36 -5.29
N THR A 211 8.94 11.63 -5.72
CA THR A 211 8.07 12.68 -5.17
C THR A 211 6.60 12.33 -5.38
N GLN A 212 5.79 12.45 -4.35
CA GLN A 212 4.34 12.21 -4.35
C GLN A 212 3.60 13.52 -4.02
N PRO A 213 3.07 14.25 -5.02
CA PRO A 213 2.30 15.46 -4.80
C PRO A 213 1.00 15.17 -4.04
N ASN A 214 0.65 16.05 -3.10
CA ASN A 214 -0.50 15.87 -2.22
C ASN A 214 -1.28 17.16 -1.98
N ARG A 215 -1.33 18.06 -2.96
CA ARG A 215 -2.16 19.26 -2.83
C ARG A 215 -3.60 18.85 -2.58
N TRP A 216 -4.23 19.46 -1.60
CA TRP A 216 -5.62 19.19 -1.26
C TRP A 216 -6.54 19.46 -2.44
N ASP A 217 -7.44 18.53 -2.69
CA ASP A 217 -8.42 18.55 -3.76
C ASP A 217 -9.78 18.08 -3.23
N ASP A 218 -10.86 18.69 -3.65
CA ASP A 218 -12.22 18.32 -3.26
C ASP A 218 -12.82 17.23 -4.16
N ASP A 219 -12.08 16.82 -5.22
CA ASP A 219 -12.48 15.80 -6.16
C ASP A 219 -11.46 14.67 -6.26
N TRP A 220 -11.89 13.45 -5.90
CA TRP A 220 -11.02 12.27 -5.92
C TRP A 220 -10.55 11.91 -7.33
N VAL A 221 -11.44 11.95 -8.32
CA VAL A 221 -11.11 11.54 -9.70
C VAL A 221 -10.06 12.46 -10.28
N ARG A 222 -10.23 13.77 -10.10
CA ARG A 222 -9.25 14.80 -10.50
C ARG A 222 -7.93 14.62 -9.75
N PHE A 223 -7.98 14.47 -8.40
CA PHE A 223 -6.79 14.26 -7.58
C PHE A 223 -5.98 13.06 -8.09
N PHE A 224 -6.62 11.91 -8.29
CA PHE A 224 -5.92 10.68 -8.69
C PHE A 224 -5.41 10.78 -10.13
N ARG A 225 -6.22 11.32 -11.04
CA ARG A 225 -5.82 11.54 -12.43
C ARG A 225 -4.58 12.43 -12.53
N GLU A 226 -4.54 13.55 -11.82
CA GLU A 226 -3.49 14.56 -11.99
C GLU A 226 -2.29 14.34 -11.09
N GLN A 227 -2.53 14.11 -9.80
CA GLN A 227 -1.47 14.06 -8.80
C GLN A 227 -0.94 12.64 -8.57
N ARG A 228 -1.60 11.61 -9.07
CA ARG A 228 -1.10 10.23 -9.05
C ARG A 228 -0.65 9.81 -10.44
N ILE A 229 -1.57 9.45 -11.34
CA ILE A 229 -1.19 8.91 -12.65
C ILE A 229 -0.49 9.97 -13.52
N GLY A 230 -1.07 11.15 -13.66
CA GLY A 230 -0.50 12.22 -14.48
C GLY A 230 0.91 12.62 -14.07
N HIS A 231 1.17 12.66 -12.75
CA HIS A 231 2.51 12.91 -12.23
C HIS A 231 3.49 11.79 -12.61
N GLN A 232 3.12 10.53 -12.45
CA GLN A 232 3.97 9.39 -12.79
C GLN A 232 4.24 9.29 -14.31
N VAL A 233 3.22 9.54 -15.14
CA VAL A 233 3.36 9.60 -16.60
C VAL A 233 4.34 10.70 -17.01
N LYS A 234 4.26 11.88 -16.39
CA LYS A 234 5.19 12.98 -16.64
C LYS A 234 6.63 12.61 -16.24
N LEU A 235 6.82 11.93 -15.11
CA LEU A 235 8.14 11.49 -14.66
C LEU A 235 8.74 10.42 -15.57
N ALA A 236 7.91 9.52 -16.10
CA ALA A 236 8.34 8.45 -17.00
C ALA A 236 9.01 9.00 -18.26
N ALA A 237 8.61 10.19 -18.74
CA ALA A 237 9.12 10.84 -19.94
C ALA A 237 9.16 9.88 -21.17
N ASP A 238 8.27 8.88 -21.21
CA ASP A 238 8.12 7.88 -22.27
C ASP A 238 6.92 8.24 -23.16
N ALA A 239 7.19 8.46 -24.44
CA ALA A 239 6.16 8.86 -25.41
C ALA A 239 5.06 7.79 -25.59
N ARG A 240 5.38 6.49 -25.43
CA ARG A 240 4.40 5.39 -25.51
C ARG A 240 3.45 5.44 -24.33
N ILE A 241 3.99 5.61 -23.12
CA ILE A 241 3.22 5.76 -21.87
C ILE A 241 2.31 6.99 -21.99
N SER A 242 2.86 8.13 -22.40
CA SER A 242 2.10 9.38 -22.53
C SER A 242 0.97 9.25 -23.56
N LYS A 243 1.25 8.64 -24.73
CA LYS A 243 0.25 8.41 -25.77
C LYS A 243 -0.87 7.47 -25.27
N GLN A 244 -0.49 6.34 -24.65
CA GLN A 244 -1.47 5.38 -24.19
C GLN A 244 -2.33 5.95 -23.04
N TRP A 245 -1.76 6.81 -22.20
CA TRP A 245 -2.52 7.51 -21.18
C TRP A 245 -3.60 8.43 -21.75
N GLN A 246 -3.31 9.16 -22.86
CA GLN A 246 -4.34 9.95 -23.55
C GLN A 246 -5.48 9.07 -24.06
N VAL A 247 -5.18 7.90 -24.64
CA VAL A 247 -6.21 6.93 -25.07
C VAL A 247 -7.10 6.51 -23.90
N VAL A 248 -6.53 6.24 -22.71
CA VAL A 248 -7.31 5.93 -21.50
C VAL A 248 -8.23 7.09 -21.12
N LEU A 249 -7.70 8.32 -21.08
CA LEU A 249 -8.50 9.49 -20.72
C LEU A 249 -9.67 9.72 -21.68
N GLU A 250 -9.44 9.61 -22.99
CA GLU A 250 -10.50 9.72 -24.00
C GLU A 250 -11.56 8.63 -23.84
N ALA A 251 -11.14 7.36 -23.72
CA ALA A 251 -12.05 6.22 -23.60
C ALA A 251 -12.90 6.27 -22.33
N THR A 252 -12.32 6.69 -21.20
CA THR A 252 -12.97 6.69 -19.88
C THR A 252 -13.61 8.02 -19.50
N ASP A 253 -13.70 8.98 -20.42
CA ASP A 253 -14.14 10.34 -20.13
C ASP A 253 -13.38 10.94 -18.92
N ASN A 254 -12.07 11.04 -19.05
CA ASN A 254 -11.18 11.53 -17.99
C ASN A 254 -11.31 10.74 -16.66
N LEU A 255 -11.50 9.44 -16.75
CA LEU A 255 -11.75 8.47 -15.68
C LEU A 255 -13.16 8.49 -15.08
N GLU A 256 -14.04 9.40 -15.46
CA GLU A 256 -15.38 9.55 -14.89
C GLU A 256 -16.20 8.24 -14.97
N LYS A 257 -16.10 7.51 -16.09
CA LYS A 257 -16.82 6.25 -16.30
C LYS A 257 -16.46 5.18 -15.27
N LEU A 258 -15.25 5.20 -14.70
CA LEU A 258 -14.82 4.23 -13.69
C LEU A 258 -15.45 4.49 -12.30
N PHE A 259 -16.02 5.67 -12.10
CA PHE A 259 -16.57 6.11 -10.82
C PHE A 259 -18.07 6.38 -10.85
N VAL A 260 -18.74 5.99 -11.94
CA VAL A 260 -20.19 6.09 -12.05
C VAL A 260 -20.85 5.34 -10.89
N GLY A 261 -21.82 5.99 -10.25
CA GLY A 261 -22.59 5.42 -9.13
C GLY A 261 -21.95 5.57 -7.75
N ILE A 262 -20.61 5.68 -7.66
CA ILE A 262 -19.92 5.76 -6.35
C ILE A 262 -19.26 7.10 -6.06
N ARG A 263 -19.02 7.96 -7.07
CA ARG A 263 -18.23 9.19 -6.93
C ARG A 263 -18.62 10.05 -5.73
N SER A 264 -19.92 10.26 -5.51
CA SER A 264 -20.44 11.07 -4.40
C SER A 264 -20.33 10.39 -3.03
N GLN A 265 -20.02 9.10 -3.00
CA GLN A 265 -19.89 8.29 -1.79
C GLN A 265 -18.43 8.20 -1.32
N ILE A 266 -17.46 8.53 -2.19
CA ILE A 266 -16.05 8.46 -1.88
C ILE A 266 -15.71 9.46 -0.78
N LYS A 267 -15.13 8.95 0.30
CA LYS A 267 -14.69 9.75 1.45
C LYS A 267 -13.17 9.62 1.61
N PRO A 268 -12.50 10.67 2.12
CA PRO A 268 -11.08 10.58 2.43
C PRO A 268 -10.82 9.59 3.57
N SER A 269 -10.17 8.47 3.24
CA SER A 269 -9.63 7.50 4.17
C SER A 269 -8.13 7.72 4.34
N VAL A 270 -7.59 7.54 5.54
CA VAL A 270 -6.14 7.49 5.73
C VAL A 270 -5.60 6.22 5.09
N LEU A 271 -4.66 6.36 4.15
CA LEU A 271 -4.02 5.25 3.46
C LEU A 271 -2.58 5.09 3.91
N HIS A 272 -2.11 3.85 3.98
CA HIS A 272 -0.68 3.58 4.09
C HIS A 272 0.05 4.04 2.82
N GLY A 273 -0.54 3.77 1.64
CA GLY A 273 -0.09 4.27 0.35
C GLY A 273 1.10 3.53 -0.28
N ASP A 274 1.77 2.64 0.48
CA ASP A 274 2.85 1.76 0.01
C ASP A 274 2.79 0.40 0.73
N LEU A 275 1.59 -0.22 0.75
CA LEU A 275 1.32 -1.43 1.52
C LEU A 275 1.68 -2.70 0.74
N TRP A 276 2.95 -3.10 0.78
CA TRP A 276 3.46 -4.37 0.27
C TRP A 276 3.96 -5.27 1.41
N SER A 277 4.26 -6.53 1.11
CA SER A 277 4.63 -7.52 2.13
C SER A 277 5.82 -7.12 3.02
N GLY A 278 6.71 -6.25 2.54
CA GLY A 278 7.85 -5.76 3.32
C GLY A 278 7.50 -4.70 4.36
N ASN A 279 6.34 -4.07 4.25
CA ASN A 279 5.82 -3.06 5.18
C ASN A 279 4.73 -3.62 6.11
N ILE A 280 4.53 -4.94 6.08
CA ILE A 280 3.56 -5.69 6.90
C ILE A 280 4.31 -6.64 7.82
N ALA A 281 4.00 -6.63 9.10
CA ALA A 281 4.57 -7.53 10.09
C ALA A 281 3.56 -7.87 11.20
N ALA A 282 4.04 -8.55 12.23
CA ALA A 282 3.29 -8.75 13.46
C ALA A 282 4.12 -8.35 14.68
N VAL A 283 3.45 -7.88 15.71
CA VAL A 283 3.99 -7.62 17.03
C VAL A 283 3.09 -8.33 18.05
N GLU A 284 3.64 -9.28 18.79
CA GLU A 284 2.88 -10.07 19.77
C GLU A 284 1.60 -10.71 19.19
N GLY A 285 1.69 -11.19 17.94
CA GLY A 285 0.56 -11.81 17.23
C GLY A 285 -0.44 -10.83 16.62
N ARG A 286 -0.28 -9.52 16.83
CA ARG A 286 -1.16 -8.47 16.27
C ARG A 286 -0.59 -7.90 14.98
N PRO A 287 -1.42 -7.57 13.97
CA PRO A 287 -0.94 -7.00 12.72
C PRO A 287 -0.32 -5.62 12.93
N CYS A 288 0.80 -5.37 12.26
CA CYS A 288 1.54 -4.12 12.32
C CYS A 288 1.96 -3.69 10.91
N ILE A 289 1.84 -2.38 10.64
CA ILE A 289 2.30 -1.76 9.38
C ILE A 289 3.23 -0.58 9.69
N PHE A 290 4.17 -0.30 8.78
CA PHE A 290 5.19 0.73 8.94
C PHE A 290 5.75 1.18 7.58
N ASP A 291 6.53 2.25 7.57
CA ASP A 291 7.20 2.81 6.37
C ASP A 291 6.20 3.28 5.29
N PRO A 292 5.25 4.18 5.64
CA PRO A 292 4.17 4.56 4.74
C PRO A 292 4.53 5.68 3.77
N ALA A 293 3.77 5.75 2.67
CA ALA A 293 3.65 6.89 1.76
C ALA A 293 2.25 7.52 1.88
N THR A 294 1.87 7.93 3.07
CA THR A 294 0.49 8.27 3.46
C THR A 294 -0.08 9.46 2.70
N TYR A 295 -1.37 9.36 2.40
CA TYR A 295 -2.26 10.44 2.01
C TYR A 295 -3.71 10.08 2.35
N TYR A 296 -4.61 11.05 2.31
CA TYR A 296 -6.05 10.80 2.41
C TYR A 296 -6.63 10.60 1.02
N GLY A 297 -7.20 9.43 0.77
CA GLY A 297 -7.69 9.01 -0.53
C GLY A 297 -8.90 8.08 -0.45
N HIS A 298 -9.37 7.59 -1.59
CA HIS A 298 -10.35 6.51 -1.66
C HIS A 298 -9.74 5.21 -1.10
N HIS A 299 -10.42 4.55 -0.18
CA HIS A 299 -9.89 3.36 0.49
C HIS A 299 -9.46 2.24 -0.48
N GLU A 300 -10.12 2.11 -1.62
CA GLU A 300 -9.74 1.12 -2.64
C GLU A 300 -8.34 1.36 -3.23
N ALA A 301 -7.84 2.60 -3.20
CA ALA A 301 -6.51 2.92 -3.73
C ALA A 301 -5.37 2.26 -2.94
N GLU A 302 -5.60 1.87 -1.68
CA GLU A 302 -4.66 1.07 -0.89
C GLU A 302 -4.27 -0.22 -1.60
N TRP A 303 -5.21 -0.80 -2.30
CA TRP A 303 -5.05 -2.13 -2.88
C TRP A 303 -4.33 -2.15 -4.24
N GLY A 304 -3.88 -1.00 -4.71
CA GLY A 304 -3.01 -0.91 -5.89
C GLY A 304 -1.68 -1.67 -5.74
N MET A 305 -1.26 -2.00 -4.50
CA MET A 305 -0.09 -2.83 -4.19
C MET A 305 -0.44 -4.28 -3.83
N SER A 306 -1.69 -4.72 -3.93
CA SER A 306 -2.12 -6.06 -3.49
C SER A 306 -1.37 -7.20 -4.19
N TRP A 307 -0.92 -7.01 -5.43
CA TRP A 307 -0.13 -7.98 -6.20
C TRP A 307 1.21 -8.34 -5.54
N CYS A 308 1.75 -7.52 -4.64
CA CYS A 308 3.00 -7.78 -3.90
C CYS A 308 2.83 -7.73 -2.37
N ALA A 309 1.60 -7.58 -1.86
CA ALA A 309 1.31 -7.53 -0.44
C ALA A 309 1.13 -8.92 0.21
N SER A 310 1.00 -9.97 -0.59
CA SER A 310 0.77 -11.37 -0.13
C SER A 310 -0.49 -11.51 0.73
N LEU A 311 -1.56 -10.79 0.39
CA LEU A 311 -2.85 -10.85 1.07
C LEU A 311 -3.65 -12.06 0.59
N GLY A 312 -4.01 -12.95 1.49
CA GLY A 312 -4.78 -14.16 1.18
C GLY A 312 -6.30 -13.98 1.34
N PRO A 313 -7.10 -15.02 1.00
CA PRO A 313 -8.56 -14.96 1.10
C PRO A 313 -9.10 -14.53 2.47
N ALA A 314 -8.52 -15.04 3.56
CA ALA A 314 -8.95 -14.70 4.92
C ALA A 314 -8.78 -13.21 5.25
N PHE A 315 -7.75 -12.54 4.69
CA PHE A 315 -7.60 -11.10 4.80
C PHE A 315 -8.78 -10.37 4.15
N TRP A 316 -9.11 -10.72 2.92
CA TRP A 316 -10.22 -10.12 2.17
C TRP A 316 -11.57 -10.39 2.80
N GLU A 317 -11.78 -11.58 3.37
CA GLU A 317 -12.98 -11.87 4.17
C GLU A 317 -13.11 -10.88 5.33
N GLY A 318 -12.04 -10.70 6.11
CA GLY A 318 -12.03 -9.77 7.23
C GLY A 318 -12.24 -8.31 6.82
N TYR A 319 -11.63 -7.89 5.71
CA TYR A 319 -11.78 -6.53 5.19
C TYR A 319 -13.21 -6.23 4.74
N ARG A 320 -13.81 -7.16 3.98
CA ARG A 320 -15.17 -7.02 3.43
C ARG A 320 -16.29 -7.11 4.47
N GLU A 321 -15.99 -7.57 5.70
CA GLU A 321 -16.96 -7.49 6.81
C GLU A 321 -17.37 -6.05 7.12
N HIS A 322 -16.50 -5.07 6.84
CA HIS A 322 -16.71 -3.65 7.15
C HIS A 322 -16.79 -2.78 5.89
N LEU A 323 -16.05 -3.12 4.85
CA LEU A 323 -15.97 -2.41 3.59
C LEU A 323 -16.16 -3.42 2.44
N PRO A 324 -17.42 -3.69 2.04
CA PRO A 324 -17.72 -4.51 0.87
C PRO A 324 -17.22 -3.83 -0.41
N GLU A 325 -17.03 -4.61 -1.46
CA GLU A 325 -16.66 -4.09 -2.77
C GLU A 325 -17.84 -3.34 -3.40
N ASP A 326 -17.58 -2.14 -3.86
CA ASP A 326 -18.53 -1.35 -4.64
C ASP A 326 -18.57 -1.81 -6.11
N GLU A 327 -19.66 -1.52 -6.81
CA GLU A 327 -19.74 -1.74 -8.25
C GLU A 327 -18.58 -1.07 -8.98
N GLY A 328 -17.93 -1.77 -9.93
CA GLY A 328 -16.76 -1.29 -10.66
C GLY A 328 -15.42 -1.40 -9.88
N PHE A 329 -15.41 -2.10 -8.74
CA PHE A 329 -14.18 -2.30 -7.95
C PHE A 329 -13.03 -2.89 -8.78
N HIS A 330 -13.31 -3.90 -9.61
CA HIS A 330 -12.26 -4.58 -10.39
C HIS A 330 -11.65 -3.70 -11.48
N GLU A 331 -12.43 -2.83 -12.09
CA GLU A 331 -11.98 -1.86 -13.07
C GLU A 331 -11.12 -0.78 -12.41
N ARG A 332 -11.56 -0.27 -11.26
CA ARG A 332 -10.77 0.70 -10.48
C ARG A 332 -9.49 0.10 -9.91
N ALA A 333 -9.48 -1.20 -9.58
CA ALA A 333 -8.26 -1.89 -9.13
C ALA A 333 -7.14 -1.81 -10.19
N LEU A 334 -7.47 -1.91 -11.49
CA LEU A 334 -6.50 -1.72 -12.57
C LEU A 334 -5.90 -0.31 -12.57
N LEU A 335 -6.74 0.71 -12.32
CA LEU A 335 -6.28 2.09 -12.23
C LEU A 335 -5.36 2.31 -11.03
N TYR A 336 -5.69 1.73 -9.88
CA TYR A 336 -4.89 1.85 -8.67
C TYR A 336 -3.58 1.08 -8.79
N GLU A 337 -3.57 -0.10 -9.41
CA GLU A 337 -2.35 -0.84 -9.72
C GLU A 337 -1.45 -0.08 -10.70
N LEU A 338 -2.03 0.57 -11.71
CA LEU A 338 -1.29 1.35 -12.70
C LEU A 338 -0.41 2.44 -12.03
N TYR A 339 -0.90 3.09 -10.97
CA TYR A 339 -0.11 4.07 -10.22
C TYR A 339 1.21 3.47 -9.73
N HIS A 340 1.14 2.32 -9.09
CA HIS A 340 2.32 1.66 -8.52
C HIS A 340 3.22 1.06 -9.60
N LYS A 341 2.66 0.50 -10.68
CA LYS A 341 3.46 0.02 -11.81
C LYS A 341 4.24 1.14 -12.50
N LEU A 342 3.62 2.31 -12.68
CA LEU A 342 4.31 3.50 -13.19
C LEU A 342 5.39 3.99 -12.24
N ASN A 343 5.14 4.01 -10.92
CA ASN A 343 6.16 4.36 -9.93
C ASN A 343 7.34 3.38 -9.99
N HIS A 344 7.09 2.08 -10.06
CA HIS A 344 8.14 1.07 -10.21
C HIS A 344 8.89 1.22 -11.54
N TYR A 345 8.22 1.58 -12.62
CA TYR A 345 8.88 1.89 -13.89
C TYR A 345 9.82 3.08 -13.77
N ASN A 346 9.39 4.14 -13.10
CA ASN A 346 10.21 5.33 -12.86
C ASN A 346 11.43 5.06 -11.95
N LEU A 347 11.30 4.13 -11.01
CA LEU A 347 12.38 3.77 -10.07
C LEU A 347 13.33 2.71 -10.62
N PHE A 348 12.83 1.71 -11.32
CA PHE A 348 13.55 0.48 -11.65
C PHE A 348 13.58 0.16 -13.14
N GLY A 349 12.74 0.79 -13.96
CA GLY A 349 12.63 0.49 -15.39
C GLY A 349 12.07 -0.90 -15.68
N GLY A 350 12.62 -1.57 -16.71
CA GLY A 350 12.35 -2.97 -17.01
C GLY A 350 10.90 -3.28 -17.40
N GLY A 351 10.41 -4.44 -16.99
CA GLY A 351 9.07 -4.96 -17.35
C GLY A 351 7.90 -4.11 -16.86
N TYR A 352 8.09 -3.26 -15.85
CA TYR A 352 7.03 -2.39 -15.32
C TYR A 352 6.45 -1.43 -16.37
N GLY A 353 7.26 -1.00 -17.35
CA GLY A 353 6.77 -0.21 -18.48
C GLY A 353 5.77 -0.98 -19.34
N SER A 354 6.04 -2.25 -19.64
CA SER A 354 5.13 -3.15 -20.37
C SER A 354 3.87 -3.45 -19.56
N ASP A 355 4.00 -3.67 -18.25
CA ASP A 355 2.87 -3.90 -17.35
C ASP A 355 1.96 -2.66 -17.33
N SER A 356 2.54 -1.45 -17.24
CA SER A 356 1.79 -0.20 -17.26
C SER A 356 1.02 -0.02 -18.58
N LEU A 357 1.65 -0.30 -19.72
CA LEU A 357 0.97 -0.23 -21.03
C LEU A 357 -0.16 -1.26 -21.15
N ASN A 358 0.02 -2.46 -20.59
CA ASN A 358 -1.02 -3.48 -20.59
C ASN A 358 -2.24 -3.06 -19.74
N LEU A 359 -2.01 -2.55 -18.52
CA LEU A 359 -3.08 -2.01 -17.66
C LEU A 359 -3.82 -0.85 -18.34
N MET A 360 -3.10 0.08 -18.94
CA MET A 360 -3.72 1.16 -19.73
C MET A 360 -4.56 0.64 -20.90
N GLY A 361 -4.08 -0.42 -21.59
CA GLY A 361 -4.83 -1.06 -22.65
C GLY A 361 -6.11 -1.76 -22.14
N GLN A 362 -6.11 -2.28 -20.92
CA GLN A 362 -7.32 -2.83 -20.28
C GLN A 362 -8.30 -1.72 -19.92
N LEU A 363 -7.82 -0.65 -19.25
CA LEU A 363 -8.65 0.50 -18.87
C LEU A 363 -9.33 1.17 -20.07
N ALA A 364 -8.63 1.32 -21.19
CA ALA A 364 -9.21 1.89 -22.39
C ALA A 364 -10.38 1.08 -22.96
N ARG A 365 -10.37 -0.25 -22.79
CA ARG A 365 -11.47 -1.12 -23.24
C ARG A 365 -12.76 -1.00 -22.43
N PHE A 366 -12.68 -0.60 -21.15
CA PHE A 366 -13.89 -0.35 -20.33
C PHE A 366 -14.62 0.94 -20.72
N GLY A 367 -13.91 1.89 -21.34
CA GLY A 367 -14.52 3.12 -21.83
C GLY A 367 -15.19 2.97 -23.21
N ASP A 368 -14.97 1.87 -23.91
CA ASP A 368 -15.53 1.63 -25.25
C ASP A 368 -16.87 0.88 -25.14
N ASP A 369 -17.96 1.65 -25.07
CA ASP A 369 -19.34 1.16 -25.06
C ASP A 369 -19.81 0.66 -26.44
N SER A 370 -18.92 0.51 -27.41
CA SER A 370 -19.24 -0.02 -28.73
C SER A 370 -19.77 -1.45 -28.56
N PRO A 371 -20.98 -1.78 -29.06
CA PRO A 371 -21.48 -3.14 -29.01
C PRO A 371 -20.51 -4.03 -29.76
N LYS A 372 -19.90 -4.99 -29.06
CA LYS A 372 -19.07 -6.02 -29.71
C LYS A 372 -19.98 -6.74 -30.70
N GLU A 373 -19.80 -6.52 -31.99
CA GLU A 373 -20.38 -7.39 -33.01
C GLU A 373 -19.95 -8.81 -32.67
N VAL A 374 -20.88 -9.59 -32.19
CA VAL A 374 -20.70 -11.03 -32.04
C VAL A 374 -20.66 -11.55 -33.46
N ALA A 375 -19.45 -11.78 -33.99
CA ALA A 375 -19.28 -12.53 -35.23
C ALA A 375 -19.89 -13.93 -35.00
N ILE A 376 -21.04 -14.15 -35.66
CA ILE A 376 -21.74 -15.43 -35.74
C ILE A 376 -20.94 -16.38 -36.65
#